data_37e927eadc61190858b73db2d53449ab
#
_entry.id   37e927eadc61190858b73db2d53449ab
#
_cell.length_a   1.000
_cell.length_b   1.000
_cell.length_c   1.000
_cell.angle_alpha   90.00
_cell.angle_beta   90.00
_cell.angle_gamma   90.00
#
_symmetry.space_group_name_H-M   'P 1'
#
loop_
_entity.id
_entity.type
_entity.pdbx_description
1 polymer ?
#
loop_
_entity_poly.entity_id
_entity_poly.type
_entity_poly.pdbx_seq_one_letter_code
_entity_poly.pdbx_strand_id
1 'polypeptide(L)'
;MSKGKQVKALPTPDLNEPMSLELVAEAIRAKRTQEGLDTQTAALLCGVSAVTLNKIENGSKGVRFESVLKIMLSLGIKLTILPWEKNNA
;
A
#
# COMPACT_ATOMS: atom_id res chain seq x y z
N MET A 1 9.59 -2.51 -24.07
CA MET A 1 9.60 -2.74 -23.25
C MET A 1 10.55 -2.63 -22.45
N SER A 2 10.58 -2.45 -21.85
CA SER A 2 11.50 -2.23 -21.18
C SER A 2 11.95 -3.28 -20.55
N LYS A 3 12.70 -3.61 -20.62
CA LYS A 3 13.12 -4.44 -20.10
C LYS A 3 13.31 -4.11 -18.91
N GLY A 4 13.03 -3.67 -18.59
CA GLY A 4 13.04 -3.10 -17.49
C GLY A 4 13.60 -3.71 -16.35
N LYS A 5 13.47 -3.19 -15.23
CA LYS A 5 13.94 -3.78 -14.11
C LYS A 5 13.11 -4.88 -13.73
N GLN A 6 13.68 -5.91 -13.21
CA GLN A 6 12.96 -6.97 -12.64
C GLN A 6 12.57 -6.60 -11.24
N VAL A 7 11.32 -6.76 -10.91
CA VAL A 7 10.80 -6.43 -9.59
C VAL A 7 10.69 -7.72 -8.80
N LYS A 8 11.44 -7.80 -7.71
CA LYS A 8 11.40 -8.99 -6.89
C LYS A 8 10.21 -8.91 -5.96
N ALA A 9 9.35 -9.91 -6.02
CA ALA A 9 8.15 -9.92 -5.21
C ALA A 9 8.51 -10.10 -3.73
N LEU A 10 7.93 -9.26 -2.90
CA LEU A 10 8.12 -9.34 -1.46
C LEU A 10 6.96 -10.12 -0.86
N PRO A 11 7.20 -10.78 0.28
CA PRO A 11 6.14 -11.57 0.91
C PRO A 11 5.07 -10.69 1.50
N THR A 12 3.86 -11.22 1.54
CA THR A 12 2.75 -10.52 2.16
C THR A 12 2.98 -10.49 3.67
N PRO A 13 2.81 -9.33 4.30
CA PRO A 13 2.96 -9.26 5.75
C PRO A 13 1.78 -9.93 6.46
N ASP A 14 1.87 -10.02 7.77
CA ASP A 14 0.79 -10.60 8.56
C ASP A 14 -0.37 -9.61 8.58
N LEU A 15 -1.40 -9.91 7.82
CA LEU A 15 -2.53 -9.00 7.66
C LEU A 15 -3.51 -9.07 8.83
N ASN A 16 -3.23 -9.91 9.82
CA ASN A 16 -4.07 -9.98 11.00
C ASN A 16 -3.63 -9.01 12.10
N GLU A 17 -2.50 -8.36 11.89
CA GLU A 17 -2.04 -7.37 12.83
C GLU A 17 -2.88 -6.11 12.72
N PRO A 18 -3.02 -5.36 13.80
CA PRO A 18 -3.72 -4.08 13.69
C PRO A 18 -3.04 -3.15 12.70
N MET A 19 -3.83 -2.31 12.07
CA MET A 19 -3.29 -1.40 11.07
C MET A 19 -2.31 -0.43 11.71
N SER A 20 -1.21 -0.20 11.00
CA SER A 20 -0.21 0.77 11.42
C SER A 20 0.44 1.32 10.16
N LEU A 21 1.23 2.36 10.32
CA LEU A 21 1.94 2.90 9.16
C LEU A 21 2.88 1.85 8.57
N GLU A 22 3.51 1.06 9.43
CA GLU A 22 4.39 0.00 8.97
C GLU A 22 3.63 -1.07 8.21
N LEU A 23 2.49 -1.48 8.73
CA LEU A 23 1.73 -2.53 8.06
C LEU A 23 1.23 -2.05 6.71
N VAL A 24 0.73 -0.82 6.65
CA VAL A 24 0.26 -0.25 5.38
C VAL A 24 1.42 -0.19 4.39
N ALA A 25 2.58 0.27 4.84
CA ALA A 25 3.74 0.37 3.97
C ALA A 25 4.13 -1.00 3.41
N GLU A 26 4.18 -1.99 4.28
CA GLU A 26 4.55 -3.34 3.87
C GLU A 26 3.52 -3.96 2.94
N ALA A 27 2.25 -3.75 3.23
CA ALA A 27 1.19 -4.32 2.41
C ALA A 27 1.22 -3.72 1.00
N ILE A 28 1.39 -2.41 0.91
CA ILE A 28 1.44 -1.76 -0.39
C ILE A 28 2.66 -2.22 -1.16
N ARG A 29 3.81 -2.28 -0.50
CA ARG A 29 5.02 -2.71 -1.18
C ARG A 29 4.92 -4.17 -1.63
N ALA A 30 4.37 -5.04 -0.77
CA ALA A 30 4.22 -6.44 -1.13
C ALA A 30 3.31 -6.59 -2.34
N LYS A 31 2.15 -5.92 -2.30
CA LYS A 31 1.21 -6.05 -3.41
C LYS A 31 1.79 -5.50 -4.69
N ARG A 32 2.43 -4.32 -4.61
CA ARG A 32 3.03 -3.70 -5.80
C ARG A 32 4.07 -4.64 -6.43
N THR A 33 4.96 -5.18 -5.61
CA THR A 33 6.03 -6.02 -6.14
C THR A 33 5.51 -7.37 -6.61
N GLN A 34 4.48 -7.90 -5.96
CA GLN A 34 3.87 -9.14 -6.41
C GLN A 34 3.19 -8.98 -7.76
N GLU A 35 2.74 -7.76 -8.06
CA GLU A 35 2.16 -7.46 -9.36
C GLU A 35 3.25 -7.12 -10.39
N GLY A 36 4.50 -7.15 -9.99
CA GLY A 36 5.59 -6.86 -10.90
C GLY A 36 5.76 -5.40 -11.25
N LEU A 37 5.23 -4.51 -10.44
CA LEU A 37 5.25 -3.09 -10.75
C LEU A 37 6.40 -2.39 -10.06
N ASP A 38 7.17 -1.60 -10.83
CA ASP A 38 8.16 -0.74 -10.19
C ASP A 38 7.44 0.50 -9.66
N THR A 39 8.16 1.32 -8.92
CA THR A 39 7.55 2.47 -8.27
C THR A 39 6.95 3.46 -9.25
N GLN A 40 7.65 3.73 -10.35
CA GLN A 40 7.17 4.70 -11.32
C GLN A 40 5.87 4.24 -11.96
N THR A 41 5.84 2.99 -12.37
CA THR A 41 4.65 2.44 -13.03
C THR A 41 3.49 2.38 -12.06
N ALA A 42 3.75 1.97 -10.82
CA ALA A 42 2.69 1.89 -9.83
C ALA A 42 2.14 3.27 -9.52
N ALA A 43 3.00 4.27 -9.41
CA ALA A 43 2.54 5.63 -9.13
C ALA A 43 1.62 6.12 -10.22
N LEU A 44 1.99 5.87 -11.48
CA LEU A 44 1.14 6.25 -12.59
C LEU A 44 -0.21 5.53 -12.52
N LEU A 45 -0.18 4.25 -12.26
CA LEU A 45 -1.41 3.48 -12.17
C LEU A 45 -2.31 3.99 -11.06
N CYS A 46 -1.72 4.38 -9.95
CA CYS A 46 -2.50 4.83 -8.79
C CYS A 46 -2.88 6.31 -8.85
N GLY A 47 -2.33 7.04 -9.82
CA GLY A 47 -2.65 8.45 -9.93
C GLY A 47 -1.99 9.31 -8.87
N VAL A 48 -0.82 8.90 -8.41
CA VAL A 48 -0.07 9.69 -7.42
C VAL A 48 1.35 9.86 -7.94
N SER A 49 2.11 10.75 -7.31
CA SER A 49 3.50 10.90 -7.68
C SER A 49 4.35 9.78 -7.10
N ALA A 50 5.48 9.50 -7.73
CA ALA A 50 6.40 8.50 -7.21
C ALA A 50 6.91 8.91 -5.83
N VAL A 51 7.05 10.21 -5.59
CA VAL A 51 7.48 10.71 -4.29
C VAL A 51 6.46 10.33 -3.23
N THR A 52 5.18 10.53 -3.52
CA THR A 52 4.12 10.19 -2.57
C THR A 52 4.12 8.68 -2.30
N LEU A 53 4.22 7.88 -3.35
CA LEU A 53 4.22 6.44 -3.18
C LEU A 53 5.42 6.00 -2.33
N ASN A 54 6.59 6.56 -2.60
CA ASN A 54 7.78 6.23 -1.83
C ASN A 54 7.62 6.57 -0.36
N LYS A 55 7.05 7.73 -0.08
CA LYS A 55 6.83 8.13 1.31
C LYS A 55 5.93 7.14 2.02
N ILE A 56 4.86 6.73 1.36
CA ILE A 56 3.91 5.81 1.95
C ILE A 56 4.56 4.44 2.16
N GLU A 57 5.35 3.98 1.19
CA GLU A 57 6.02 2.69 1.33
C GLU A 57 7.12 2.69 2.37
N ASN A 58 7.57 3.87 2.76
CA ASN A 58 8.56 3.98 3.81
C ASN A 58 7.95 4.27 5.18
N GLY A 59 6.63 4.25 5.25
CA GLY A 59 5.95 4.48 6.52
C GLY A 59 6.05 5.90 7.02
N SER A 60 6.25 6.87 6.11
CA SER A 60 6.40 8.25 6.52
C SER A 60 5.11 8.80 7.12
N LYS A 61 5.28 9.62 8.14
CA LYS A 61 4.14 10.29 8.74
C LYS A 61 3.71 11.45 7.89
N GLY A 62 2.50 11.90 8.09
CA GLY A 62 2.02 13.10 7.43
C GLY A 62 1.56 12.91 6.01
N VAL A 63 1.44 11.66 5.56
CA VAL A 63 0.89 11.42 4.23
C VAL A 63 -0.63 11.52 4.31
N ARG A 64 -1.24 11.88 3.20
CA ARG A 64 -2.69 12.01 3.17
C ARG A 64 -3.34 10.65 3.12
N PHE A 65 -4.32 10.46 3.97
CA PHE A 65 -5.08 9.22 3.98
C PHE A 65 -5.75 8.98 2.63
N GLU A 66 -6.19 10.05 2.00
CA GLU A 66 -6.80 9.96 0.69
C GLU A 66 -5.86 9.31 -0.31
N SER A 67 -4.57 9.67 -0.26
CA SER A 67 -3.58 9.07 -1.14
C SER A 67 -3.37 7.60 -0.84
N VAL A 68 -3.34 7.26 0.44
CA VAL A 68 -3.20 5.87 0.86
C VAL A 68 -4.35 5.03 0.32
N LEU A 69 -5.58 5.52 0.49
CA LEU A 69 -6.75 4.80 -0.01
C LEU A 69 -6.70 4.62 -1.52
N LYS A 70 -6.32 5.69 -2.22
CA LYS A 70 -6.24 5.63 -3.67
C LYS A 70 -5.26 4.55 -4.13
N ILE A 71 -4.10 4.50 -3.50
CA ILE A 71 -3.08 3.52 -3.83
C ILE A 71 -3.59 2.12 -3.54
N MET A 72 -4.15 1.92 -2.35
CA MET A 72 -4.59 0.59 -1.97
C MET A 72 -5.70 0.08 -2.89
N LEU A 73 -6.68 0.94 -3.17
CA LEU A 73 -7.75 0.54 -4.05
C LEU A 73 -7.24 0.23 -5.45
N SER A 74 -6.31 1.04 -5.95
CA SER A 74 -5.76 0.82 -7.28
C SER A 74 -4.98 -0.49 -7.38
N LEU A 75 -4.37 -0.91 -6.29
CA LEU A 75 -3.61 -2.15 -6.26
C LEU A 75 -4.46 -3.36 -5.86
N GLY A 76 -5.75 -3.15 -5.64
CA GLY A 76 -6.62 -4.25 -5.28
C GLY A 76 -6.57 -4.65 -3.82
N ILE A 77 -6.10 -3.74 -2.96
CA ILE A 77 -6.08 -4.01 -1.53
C ILE A 77 -7.35 -3.43 -0.94
N LYS A 78 -8.14 -4.27 -0.32
CA LYS A 78 -9.38 -3.83 0.26
C LYS A 78 -9.20 -3.48 1.71
N LEU A 79 -9.82 -2.38 2.11
CA LEU A 79 -9.79 -1.94 3.49
C LEU A 79 -11.20 -2.00 4.03
N THR A 80 -11.31 -2.40 5.27
CA THR A 80 -12.60 -2.43 5.92
C THR A 80 -12.40 -2.08 7.37
N ILE A 81 -13.44 -1.58 7.97
CA ILE A 81 -13.43 -1.31 9.39
C ILE A 81 -14.19 -2.45 10.03
N LEU A 82 -13.51 -3.15 10.93
CA LEU A 82 -14.15 -4.27 11.60
C LEU A 82 -15.17 -3.75 12.60
N PRO A 83 -16.27 -4.43 12.74
CA PRO A 83 -17.25 -4.01 13.75
C PRO A 83 -16.63 -4.15 15.15
N TRP A 84 -17.01 -3.24 16.01
CA TRP A 84 -16.55 -3.34 17.38
C TRP A 84 -17.72 -3.77 18.23
N GLU A 85 -17.38 -4.32 19.37
CA GLU A 85 -18.37 -4.79 20.26
C GLU A 85 -19.10 -3.62 20.86
N LYS A 86 -20.45 -3.69 20.86
CA LYS A 86 -21.18 -2.61 21.38
C LYS A 86 -21.00 -2.59 22.85
N ASN A 87 -20.60 -1.48 23.33
CA ASN A 87 -20.40 -1.36 24.72
C ASN A 87 -21.71 -1.02 25.36
N ASN A 88 -22.11 -1.80 26.31
CA ASN A 88 -23.36 -1.56 26.92
C ASN A 88 -23.35 -0.53 27.99
N ALA A 89 -22.27 0.02 28.24
CA ALA A 89 -22.22 0.99 29.32
C ALA A 89 -22.93 2.23 28.90
#